data_9e98b3ea29bc7257dda9f642dc11853b
#
_entry.id   9e98b3ea29bc7257dda9f642dc11853b
#
_cell.length_a   1.000
_cell.length_b   1.000
_cell.length_c   1.000
_cell.angle_alpha   90.00
_cell.angle_beta   90.00
_cell.angle_gamma   90.00
#
_symmetry.space_group_name_H-M   'P 1'
#
loop_
_entity.id
_entity.type
_entity.pdbx_description
1 polymer ?
#
loop_
_entity_poly.entity_id
_entity_poly.type
_entity_poly.pdbx_seq_one_letter_code
_entity_poly.pdbx_strand_id
1 'polypeptide(L)'
;YVQSHPIYNDKLTFEDTIDGIAEIWFDDTNAMRSLAATKEYKDIQDDEKVFIDSSAVRLIIAEDIITVEGDVSDYKLIIFMNKSSNVELIDFRKDLVDMASQFSKKNVNRMKVSLPKIAGYKGDKSPAWDAILTFWLNVEVNQSYIDEVVRDFSNPATNIIAKLCKSVVVQQTS
;
A
#
# COMPACT_ATOMS: atom_id res chain seq x y z
N TYR A 1 -12.02 -2.55 -6.58
CA TYR A 1 -10.69 -2.76 -7.11
C TYR A 1 -10.09 -1.45 -7.59
N VAL A 2 -8.90 -1.14 -7.12
CA VAL A 2 -8.16 0.06 -7.52
C VAL A 2 -6.78 -0.34 -7.98
N GLN A 3 -6.34 0.20 -9.11
CA GLN A 3 -4.96 0.13 -9.58
C GLN A 3 -4.28 1.47 -9.29
N SER A 4 -3.11 1.42 -8.69
CA SER A 4 -2.26 2.57 -8.45
C SER A 4 -0.97 2.43 -9.26
N HIS A 5 -0.80 3.31 -10.22
CA HIS A 5 0.35 3.33 -11.12
C HIS A 5 1.36 4.38 -10.62
N PRO A 6 2.60 3.98 -10.31
CA PRO A 6 3.64 4.94 -9.93
C PRO A 6 3.83 6.00 -11.00
N ILE A 7 3.93 7.25 -10.57
CA ILE A 7 4.30 8.36 -11.45
C ILE A 7 5.82 8.39 -11.51
N TYR A 8 6.37 7.97 -12.64
CA TYR A 8 7.80 8.02 -12.88
C TYR A 8 8.19 9.48 -13.17
N ASN A 9 8.96 10.05 -12.25
CA ASN A 9 9.65 11.29 -12.49
C ASN A 9 11.14 10.97 -12.64
N ASP A 10 11.80 11.40 -13.68
CA ASP A 10 13.25 11.18 -13.96
C ASP A 10 14.18 11.60 -12.81
N LYS A 11 13.65 12.31 -11.82
CA LYS A 11 14.34 12.73 -10.60
C LYS A 11 14.11 11.80 -9.40
N LEU A 12 13.25 10.80 -9.51
CA LEU A 12 12.96 9.83 -8.46
C LEU A 12 13.90 8.63 -8.64
N THR A 13 15.13 8.74 -8.14
CA THR A 13 16.07 7.64 -8.06
C THR A 13 15.67 6.68 -6.94
N PHE A 14 14.62 5.89 -7.16
CA PHE A 14 14.34 4.74 -6.31
C PHE A 14 14.68 3.48 -7.10
N GLU A 15 15.71 2.78 -6.66
CA GLU A 15 16.16 1.47 -7.18
C GLU A 15 15.12 0.36 -7.02
N ASP A 16 13.85 0.70 -6.76
CA ASP A 16 12.86 -0.30 -6.42
C ASP A 16 11.77 -0.45 -7.48
N THR A 17 11.66 -1.68 -7.89
CA THR A 17 10.91 -2.21 -9.02
C THR A 17 9.41 -2.40 -8.74
N ILE A 18 8.73 -1.54 -7.96
CA ILE A 18 7.28 -1.59 -7.84
C ILE A 18 6.66 -0.86 -9.04
N ASP A 19 6.19 -1.62 -10.02
CA ASP A 19 5.63 -1.11 -11.27
C ASP A 19 4.13 -0.79 -11.15
N GLY A 20 3.48 -1.35 -10.13
CA GLY A 20 2.06 -1.11 -9.87
C GLY A 20 1.62 -1.68 -8.53
N ILE A 21 0.53 -1.15 -8.01
CA ILE A 21 -0.08 -1.60 -6.76
C ILE A 21 -1.57 -1.82 -7.03
N ALA A 22 -2.04 -3.05 -6.86
CA ALA A 22 -3.45 -3.40 -6.93
C ALA A 22 -4.01 -3.54 -5.52
N GLU A 23 -5.12 -2.88 -5.25
CA GLU A 23 -5.81 -2.94 -3.97
C GLU A 23 -7.21 -3.53 -4.16
N ILE A 24 -7.55 -4.55 -3.39
CA ILE A 24 -8.85 -5.20 -3.39
C ILE A 24 -9.33 -5.29 -1.95
N TRP A 25 -10.56 -4.88 -1.70
CA TRP A 25 -11.18 -4.95 -0.38
C TRP A 25 -12.18 -6.10 -0.33
N PHE A 26 -12.18 -6.81 0.77
CA PHE A 26 -13.10 -7.88 1.10
C PHE A 26 -13.69 -7.66 2.48
N ASP A 27 -14.93 -8.05 2.68
CA ASP A 27 -15.57 -7.99 3.99
C ASP A 27 -14.85 -8.89 5.00
N ASP A 28 -14.38 -10.06 4.52
CA ASP A 28 -13.60 -11.00 5.31
C ASP A 28 -12.73 -11.92 4.44
N THR A 29 -11.91 -12.75 5.10
CA THR A 29 -11.04 -13.72 4.43
C THR A 29 -11.81 -14.85 3.74
N ASN A 30 -13.05 -15.13 4.12
CA ASN A 30 -13.88 -16.15 3.47
C ASN A 30 -14.38 -15.64 2.11
N ALA A 31 -14.79 -14.37 2.05
CA ALA A 31 -15.14 -13.71 0.79
C ALA A 31 -13.99 -13.75 -0.21
N MET A 32 -12.76 -13.45 0.25
CA MET A 32 -11.54 -13.55 -0.56
C MET A 32 -11.31 -14.98 -1.06
N ARG A 33 -11.42 -16.00 -0.18
CA ARG A 33 -11.22 -17.42 -0.55
C ARG A 33 -12.28 -17.90 -1.54
N SER A 34 -13.53 -17.46 -1.36
CA SER A 34 -14.64 -17.80 -2.24
C SER A 34 -14.40 -17.26 -3.65
N LEU A 35 -13.94 -16.02 -3.78
CA LEU A 35 -13.56 -15.46 -5.08
C LEU A 35 -12.42 -16.27 -5.72
N ALA A 36 -11.37 -16.59 -4.98
CA ALA A 36 -10.23 -17.34 -5.47
C ALA A 36 -10.59 -18.77 -5.96
N ALA A 37 -11.74 -19.30 -5.56
CA ALA A 37 -12.23 -20.61 -6.00
C ALA A 37 -13.06 -20.57 -7.29
N THR A 38 -13.47 -19.38 -7.75
CA THR A 38 -14.31 -19.23 -8.94
C THR A 38 -13.55 -19.52 -10.24
N LYS A 39 -14.31 -19.88 -11.29
CA LYS A 39 -13.73 -20.06 -12.62
C LYS A 39 -13.23 -18.73 -13.19
N GLU A 40 -14.00 -17.68 -13.02
CA GLU A 40 -13.70 -16.34 -13.49
C GLU A 40 -12.38 -15.83 -12.93
N TYR A 41 -12.11 -16.07 -11.65
CA TYR A 41 -10.83 -15.71 -11.04
C TYR A 41 -9.65 -16.50 -11.62
N LYS A 42 -9.85 -17.76 -11.94
CA LYS A 42 -8.82 -18.59 -12.61
C LYS A 42 -8.53 -18.09 -14.01
N ASP A 43 -9.57 -17.71 -14.76
CA ASP A 43 -9.43 -17.14 -16.10
C ASP A 43 -8.62 -15.82 -16.06
N ILE A 44 -8.87 -14.96 -15.04
CA ILE A 44 -8.08 -13.74 -14.78
C ILE A 44 -6.62 -14.08 -14.46
N GLN A 45 -6.37 -15.07 -13.58
CA GLN A 45 -5.00 -15.49 -13.23
C GLN A 45 -4.25 -16.06 -14.45
N ASP A 46 -4.92 -16.71 -15.37
CA ASP A 46 -4.30 -17.23 -16.58
C ASP A 46 -3.95 -16.10 -17.55
N ASP A 47 -4.77 -15.06 -17.65
CA ASP A 47 -4.48 -13.85 -18.41
C ASP A 47 -3.31 -13.05 -17.79
N GLU A 48 -3.29 -12.88 -16.48
CA GLU A 48 -2.21 -12.21 -15.75
C GLU A 48 -0.83 -12.80 -16.01
N LYS A 49 -0.71 -14.10 -16.19
CA LYS A 49 0.57 -14.80 -16.49
C LYS A 49 1.24 -14.32 -17.78
N VAL A 50 0.50 -13.67 -18.67
CA VAL A 50 1.02 -13.18 -19.95
C VAL A 50 1.84 -11.89 -19.76
N PHE A 51 1.53 -11.09 -18.75
CA PHE A 51 2.13 -9.76 -18.56
C PHE A 51 2.65 -9.49 -17.14
N ILE A 52 2.34 -10.38 -16.16
CA ILE A 52 2.84 -10.26 -14.79
C ILE A 52 3.90 -11.32 -14.53
N ASP A 53 5.08 -10.88 -14.10
CA ASP A 53 6.07 -11.81 -13.50
C ASP A 53 5.60 -12.21 -12.10
N SER A 54 4.96 -13.37 -12.01
CA SER A 54 4.43 -13.90 -10.76
C SER A 54 5.49 -14.12 -9.67
N SER A 55 6.77 -14.22 -10.03
CA SER A 55 7.87 -14.33 -9.06
C SER A 55 8.16 -13.02 -8.37
N ALA A 56 7.86 -11.90 -9.02
CA ALA A 56 8.03 -10.55 -8.50
C ALA A 56 6.82 -10.06 -7.69
N VAL A 57 5.64 -10.70 -7.84
CA VAL A 57 4.43 -10.31 -7.10
C VAL A 57 4.61 -10.48 -5.60
N ARG A 58 4.22 -9.46 -4.84
CA ARG A 58 4.14 -9.48 -3.38
C ARG A 58 2.69 -9.29 -2.96
N LEU A 59 2.05 -10.38 -2.56
CA LEU A 59 0.68 -10.34 -2.04
C LEU A 59 0.72 -10.06 -0.53
N ILE A 60 -0.07 -9.08 -0.10
CA ILE A 60 -0.17 -8.66 1.31
C ILE A 60 -1.64 -8.62 1.68
N ILE A 61 -1.99 -9.34 2.75
CA ILE A 61 -3.30 -9.25 3.39
C ILE A 61 -3.12 -8.36 4.62
N ALA A 62 -3.86 -7.27 4.69
CA ALA A 62 -3.72 -6.29 5.74
C ALA A 62 -5.09 -5.92 6.34
N GLU A 63 -5.06 -5.40 7.55
CA GLU A 63 -6.15 -4.66 8.16
C GLU A 63 -5.91 -3.17 7.98
N ASP A 64 -6.92 -2.46 7.50
CA ASP A 64 -6.84 -1.02 7.27
C ASP A 64 -7.40 -0.25 8.47
N ILE A 65 -6.67 0.76 8.92
CA ILE A 65 -7.07 1.72 9.95
C ILE A 65 -7.08 3.10 9.29
N ILE A 66 -8.25 3.72 9.18
CA ILE A 66 -8.36 5.10 8.70
C ILE A 66 -7.95 6.03 9.85
N THR A 67 -6.95 6.86 9.62
CA THR A 67 -6.40 7.79 10.61
C THR A 67 -6.74 9.24 10.32
N VAL A 68 -6.97 9.58 9.05
CA VAL A 68 -7.50 10.86 8.60
C VAL A 68 -8.68 10.61 7.68
N GLU A 69 -9.87 11.01 8.10
CA GLU A 69 -11.08 10.89 7.28
C GLU A 69 -11.16 11.99 6.24
N GLY A 70 -11.61 11.64 5.05
CA GLY A 70 -11.83 12.57 3.94
C GLY A 70 -12.03 11.84 2.61
N ASP A 71 -12.08 12.61 1.54
CA ASP A 71 -12.35 12.09 0.21
C ASP A 71 -11.15 11.34 -0.37
N VAL A 72 -11.44 10.31 -1.14
CA VAL A 72 -10.44 9.67 -2.00
C VAL A 72 -10.11 10.58 -3.19
N SER A 73 -8.90 10.50 -3.67
CA SER A 73 -8.41 11.27 -4.82
C SER A 73 -7.56 10.40 -5.74
N ASP A 74 -7.31 10.89 -6.94
CA ASP A 74 -6.54 10.17 -7.96
C ASP A 74 -5.06 10.04 -7.59
N TYR A 75 -4.53 10.99 -6.82
CA TYR A 75 -3.13 10.96 -6.41
C TYR A 75 -3.00 10.28 -5.06
N LYS A 76 -2.08 9.31 -4.97
CA LYS A 76 -1.72 8.63 -3.73
C LYS A 76 -0.21 8.68 -3.51
N LEU A 77 0.19 8.98 -2.29
CA LEU A 77 1.52 8.64 -1.80
C LEU A 77 1.39 7.36 -0.97
N ILE A 78 2.07 6.30 -1.40
CA ILE A 78 2.07 5.00 -0.72
C ILE A 78 3.47 4.76 -0.19
N ILE A 79 3.59 4.52 1.12
CA ILE A 79 4.86 4.31 1.82
C ILE A 79 4.86 2.93 2.44
N PHE A 80 5.79 2.10 2.00
CA PHE A 80 6.05 0.77 2.55
C PHE A 80 7.15 0.87 3.59
N MET A 81 6.96 0.25 4.74
CA MET A 81 7.84 0.41 5.89
C MET A 81 8.16 -0.92 6.56
N ASN A 82 9.44 -1.09 6.92
CA ASN A 82 9.88 -2.12 7.85
C ASN A 82 10.41 -1.46 9.13
N LYS A 83 10.07 -2.05 10.26
CA LYS A 83 10.54 -1.62 11.57
C LYS A 83 12.05 -1.80 11.72
N SER A 84 12.64 -1.05 12.61
CA SER A 84 14.01 -1.28 13.06
C SER A 84 14.15 -2.63 13.80
N SER A 85 15.29 -3.26 13.69
CA SER A 85 15.54 -4.59 14.28
C SER A 85 15.42 -4.61 15.82
N ASN A 86 15.64 -3.46 16.45
CA ASN A 86 15.58 -3.26 17.90
C ASN A 86 14.20 -2.81 18.41
N VAL A 87 13.20 -2.76 17.55
CA VAL A 87 11.83 -2.36 17.91
C VAL A 87 10.91 -3.58 17.76
N GLU A 88 10.04 -3.82 18.72
CA GLU A 88 9.03 -4.86 18.61
C GLU A 88 7.94 -4.47 17.61
N LEU A 89 7.39 -5.44 16.87
CA LEU A 89 6.40 -5.18 15.81
C LEU A 89 5.14 -4.50 16.36
N ILE A 90 4.73 -4.90 17.55
CA ILE A 90 3.52 -4.35 18.18
C ILE A 90 3.72 -2.88 18.56
N ASP A 91 4.89 -2.53 19.09
CA ASP A 91 5.21 -1.16 19.48
C ASP A 91 5.36 -0.27 18.23
N PHE A 92 6.09 -0.75 17.21
CA PHE A 92 6.22 -0.07 15.93
C PHE A 92 4.85 0.29 15.32
N ARG A 93 3.94 -0.69 15.27
CA ARG A 93 2.61 -0.49 14.68
C ARG A 93 1.76 0.47 15.48
N LYS A 94 1.81 0.36 16.81
CA LYS A 94 1.11 1.27 17.71
C LYS A 94 1.60 2.71 17.52
N ASP A 95 2.91 2.93 17.60
CA ASP A 95 3.51 4.25 17.45
C ASP A 95 3.17 4.85 16.07
N LEU A 96 3.21 4.01 15.02
CA LEU A 96 2.87 4.45 13.66
C LEU A 96 1.40 4.90 13.53
N VAL A 97 0.46 4.17 14.13
CA VAL A 97 -0.96 4.54 14.15
C VAL A 97 -1.18 5.82 14.97
N ASP A 98 -0.50 5.96 16.11
CA ASP A 98 -0.57 7.15 16.94
C ASP A 98 -0.02 8.38 16.20
N MET A 99 1.12 8.25 15.53
CA MET A 99 1.69 9.30 14.66
C MET A 99 0.76 9.66 13.50
N ALA A 100 0.22 8.65 12.82
CA ALA A 100 -0.69 8.84 11.69
C ALA A 100 -2.00 9.52 12.11
N SER A 101 -2.51 9.24 13.32
CA SER A 101 -3.72 9.85 13.84
C SER A 101 -3.55 11.34 14.22
N GLN A 102 -2.31 11.76 14.47
CA GLN A 102 -1.96 13.14 14.75
C GLN A 102 -1.46 13.89 13.51
N PHE A 103 -1.32 13.17 12.39
CA PHE A 103 -0.76 13.74 11.16
C PHE A 103 -1.72 14.73 10.53
N SER A 104 -1.23 15.94 10.29
CA SER A 104 -1.97 16.98 9.60
C SER A 104 -1.02 17.73 8.66
N LYS A 105 -1.23 17.58 7.38
CA LYS A 105 -0.41 18.24 6.36
C LYS A 105 -1.28 18.75 5.22
N LYS A 106 -0.91 19.91 4.71
CA LYS A 106 -1.57 20.48 3.53
C LYS A 106 -1.50 19.45 2.38
N ASN A 107 -2.56 19.39 1.59
CA ASN A 107 -2.74 18.48 0.45
C ASN A 107 -3.07 17.02 0.79
N VAL A 108 -3.14 16.63 2.06
CA VAL A 108 -3.63 15.31 2.45
C VAL A 108 -5.11 15.40 2.76
N ASN A 109 -5.93 14.68 1.98
CA ASN A 109 -7.37 14.60 2.19
C ASN A 109 -7.73 13.45 3.11
N ARG A 110 -7.09 12.32 2.93
CA ARG A 110 -7.36 11.08 3.66
C ARG A 110 -6.07 10.33 3.90
N MET A 111 -6.03 9.58 4.99
CA MET A 111 -4.90 8.72 5.30
C MET A 111 -5.37 7.41 5.92
N LYS A 112 -4.69 6.32 5.58
CA LYS A 112 -4.84 5.03 6.25
C LYS A 112 -3.48 4.41 6.57
N VAL A 113 -3.48 3.59 7.61
CA VAL A 113 -2.42 2.66 7.96
C VAL A 113 -2.92 1.26 7.66
N SER A 114 -2.25 0.53 6.79
CA SER A 114 -2.51 -0.88 6.53
C SER A 114 -1.51 -1.73 7.31
N LEU A 115 -2.01 -2.63 8.16
CA LEU A 115 -1.21 -3.52 9.01
C LEU A 115 -1.20 -4.94 8.44
N PRO A 116 -0.14 -5.37 7.77
CA PRO A 116 -0.04 -6.69 7.16
C PRO A 116 -0.18 -7.81 8.18
N LYS A 117 -1.00 -8.83 7.88
CA LYS A 117 -1.23 -10.01 8.72
C LYS A 117 -0.54 -11.26 8.18
N ILE A 118 -0.61 -11.46 6.87
CA ILE A 118 -0.11 -12.66 6.18
C ILE A 118 0.56 -12.21 4.89
N ALA A 119 1.70 -12.82 4.57
CA ALA A 119 2.32 -12.69 3.25
C ALA A 119 1.76 -13.77 2.31
N GLY A 120 0.72 -13.44 1.60
CA GLY A 120 0.07 -14.37 0.69
C GLY A 120 -0.77 -15.44 1.42
N TYR A 121 -1.75 -15.99 0.72
CA TYR A 121 -2.64 -17.01 1.26
C TYR A 121 -2.11 -18.46 1.09
N LYS A 122 -0.87 -18.63 0.63
CA LYS A 122 -0.21 -19.92 0.41
C LYS A 122 0.96 -20.16 1.35
N GLY A 123 0.80 -19.90 2.65
CA GLY A 123 1.82 -20.32 3.61
C GLY A 123 2.22 -19.30 4.67
N ASP A 124 3.08 -19.72 5.57
CA ASP A 124 3.50 -19.03 6.79
C ASP A 124 4.65 -18.04 6.57
N LYS A 125 4.73 -17.43 5.39
CA LYS A 125 5.77 -16.44 5.11
C LYS A 125 5.42 -15.12 5.78
N SER A 126 6.40 -14.49 6.40
CA SER A 126 6.26 -13.12 6.91
C SER A 126 5.96 -12.15 5.78
N PRO A 127 5.13 -11.13 6.02
CA PRO A 127 4.91 -10.05 5.07
C PRO A 127 6.23 -9.39 4.66
N ALA A 128 6.31 -8.93 3.42
CA ALA A 128 7.47 -8.18 2.93
C ALA A 128 7.64 -6.84 3.68
N TRP A 129 6.54 -6.31 4.20
CA TRP A 129 6.48 -5.03 4.90
C TRP A 129 5.75 -5.16 6.22
N ASP A 130 6.18 -4.40 7.23
CA ASP A 130 5.58 -4.39 8.57
C ASP A 130 4.37 -3.46 8.66
N ALA A 131 4.34 -2.41 7.83
CA ALA A 131 3.23 -1.48 7.68
C ALA A 131 3.24 -0.81 6.31
N ILE A 132 2.08 -0.30 5.89
CA ILE A 132 1.93 0.50 4.67
C ILE A 132 1.09 1.73 5.02
N LEU A 133 1.59 2.91 4.70
CA LEU A 133 0.83 4.16 4.80
C LEU A 133 0.31 4.54 3.43
N THR A 134 -0.94 4.95 3.35
CA THR A 134 -1.53 5.49 2.13
C THR A 134 -2.12 6.87 2.42
N PHE A 135 -1.65 7.85 1.66
CA PHE A 135 -2.13 9.23 1.70
C PHE A 135 -2.85 9.53 0.40
N TRP A 136 -4.09 9.99 0.46
CA TRP A 136 -4.80 10.55 -0.69
C TRP A 136 -4.53 12.05 -0.76
N LEU A 137 -4.00 12.49 -1.89
CA LEU A 137 -3.54 13.86 -2.10
C LEU A 137 -4.47 14.58 -3.06
N ASN A 138 -4.85 15.82 -2.75
CA ASN A 138 -5.71 16.62 -3.61
C ASN A 138 -4.98 17.20 -4.84
N VAL A 139 -3.68 17.10 -4.88
CA VAL A 139 -2.83 17.53 -6.01
C VAL A 139 -1.64 16.57 -6.18
N GLU A 140 -1.05 16.57 -7.36
CA GLU A 140 0.27 15.99 -7.56
C GLU A 140 1.32 16.78 -6.76
N VAL A 141 2.20 16.07 -6.06
CA VAL A 141 3.22 16.66 -5.22
C VAL A 141 4.62 16.42 -5.79
N ASN A 142 5.56 17.27 -5.43
CA ASN A 142 6.95 17.14 -5.83
C ASN A 142 7.78 16.28 -4.84
N GLN A 143 9.00 15.94 -5.21
CA GLN A 143 9.90 15.13 -4.40
C GLN A 143 10.15 15.72 -3.01
N SER A 144 10.33 17.03 -2.90
CA SER A 144 10.59 17.68 -1.60
C SER A 144 9.45 17.44 -0.61
N TYR A 145 8.20 17.44 -1.08
CA TYR A 145 7.05 17.12 -0.26
C TYR A 145 7.06 15.65 0.19
N ILE A 146 7.41 14.73 -0.73
CA ILE A 146 7.52 13.30 -0.41
C ILE A 146 8.60 13.08 0.65
N ASP A 147 9.78 13.67 0.48
CA ASP A 147 10.90 13.56 1.42
C ASP A 147 10.54 14.10 2.80
N GLU A 148 9.74 15.16 2.85
CA GLU A 148 9.23 15.72 4.11
C GLU A 148 8.25 14.77 4.80
N VAL A 149 7.30 14.18 4.06
CA VAL A 149 6.37 13.18 4.61
C VAL A 149 7.11 11.94 5.08
N VAL A 150 8.05 11.42 4.28
CA VAL A 150 8.86 10.25 4.65
C VAL A 150 9.65 10.52 5.93
N ARG A 151 10.22 11.72 6.08
CA ARG A 151 10.97 12.10 7.27
C ARG A 151 10.10 12.10 8.52
N ASP A 152 8.85 12.55 8.42
CA ASP A 152 7.92 12.56 9.56
C ASP A 152 7.67 11.14 10.10
N PHE A 153 7.76 10.11 9.25
CA PHE A 153 7.53 8.71 9.62
C PHE A 153 8.81 7.84 9.67
N SER A 154 9.98 8.40 9.44
CA SER A 154 11.23 7.62 9.34
C SER A 154 11.75 7.05 10.67
N ASN A 155 11.27 7.52 11.79
CA ASN A 155 11.57 6.96 13.11
C ASN A 155 10.28 6.33 13.68
N PRO A 156 10.20 5.02 13.87
CA PRO A 156 11.25 4.03 14.09
C PRO A 156 11.52 3.04 12.92
N ALA A 157 11.32 3.42 11.69
CA ALA A 157 11.53 2.54 10.54
C ALA A 157 13.00 2.51 10.07
N THR A 158 13.43 1.37 9.51
CA THR A 158 14.79 1.21 8.92
C THR A 158 14.80 1.14 7.42
N ASN A 159 13.72 0.62 6.82
CA ASN A 159 13.58 0.51 5.38
C ASN A 159 12.26 1.15 4.98
N ILE A 160 12.34 2.14 4.11
CA ILE A 160 11.18 2.91 3.65
C ILE A 160 11.25 3.02 2.14
N ILE A 161 10.16 2.64 1.49
CA ILE A 161 9.95 2.85 0.06
C ILE A 161 8.71 3.71 -0.11
N ALA A 162 8.84 4.84 -0.77
CA ALA A 162 7.73 5.74 -1.06
C ALA A 162 7.45 5.78 -2.56
N LYS A 163 6.18 5.67 -2.95
CA LYS A 163 5.73 5.75 -4.34
C LYS A 163 4.60 6.76 -4.45
N LEU A 164 4.81 7.79 -5.27
CA LEU A 164 3.72 8.65 -5.72
C LEU A 164 3.01 7.95 -6.89
N CYS A 165 1.72 7.76 -6.75
CA CYS A 165 0.92 7.03 -7.72
C CYS A 165 -0.25 7.87 -8.22
N LYS A 166 -0.67 7.58 -9.46
CA LYS A 166 -1.99 7.94 -9.96
C LYS A 166 -2.88 6.70 -9.91
N SER A 167 -4.03 6.82 -9.28
CA SER A 167 -4.95 5.71 -9.07
C SER A 167 -6.09 5.73 -10.08
N VAL A 168 -6.49 4.55 -10.52
CA VAL A 168 -7.65 4.34 -11.38
C VAL A 168 -8.58 3.35 -10.68
N VAL A 169 -9.82 3.76 -10.47
CA VAL A 169 -10.87 2.85 -9.99
C VAL A 169 -11.33 2.03 -11.18
N VAL A 170 -11.08 0.72 -11.12
CA VAL A 170 -11.59 -0.22 -12.11
C VAL A 170 -12.94 -0.72 -11.59
N GLN A 171 -14.02 -0.13 -12.11
CA GLN A 171 -15.36 -0.64 -11.84
C GLN A 171 -15.60 -1.86 -12.72
N GLN A 172 -15.91 -2.99 -12.11
CA GLN A 172 -16.57 -4.06 -12.85
C GLN A 172 -17.98 -3.55 -13.19
N THR A 173 -18.27 -3.41 -14.47
CA THR A 173 -19.66 -3.29 -14.93
C THR A 173 -20.35 -4.60 -14.59
N SER A 174 -21.30 -4.53 -13.67
CA SER A 174 -22.24 -5.61 -13.33
C SER A 174 -23.06 -6.03 -14.53
#